data_8cd52157d1eb1c807444fb6f03727d30
#
_entry.id   8cd52157d1eb1c807444fb6f03727d30
#
_cell.length_a   1.000
_cell.length_b   1.000
_cell.length_c   1.000
_cell.angle_alpha   90.00
_cell.angle_beta   90.00
_cell.angle_gamma   90.00
#
_symmetry.space_group_name_H-M   'P 1'
#
loop_
_entity.id
_entity.type
_entity.pdbx_description
1 polymer ?
#
loop_
_entity_poly.entity_id
_entity_poly.type
_entity_poly.pdbx_seq_one_letter_code
_entity_poly.pdbx_strand_id
1 'polypeptide(L)'
;MRRAVIIVKATSLSSAVGTLRMYLSFRRRLFKRICLTTCKISILVFVIIFIVLPLIFKFSFALQKSILFLTFITYPPNLDLKKPEKSGLCATRNLYVTYRDQEEDIDVDVAVWHVLPNDLVRRFGKELQIDEATLSNMTAPEDVRDKVDKLAENDSSKYGNLERILHRSNLNLADEATQKELFEETLRATTNDIVLYLHGNTASRGASHRVELYKLLRSLNYHVVALDYRGYGDSADISPTERGVVYDALAVYQYITSISKNPVYLWGHSLGTGVATHLLSLLTDMSLPGPRAVVLESPFNNIREEICAHPFSKLYRHLPWFDYTISRPMYANELRFESDQHIAEFRQPVLMLHAEDDHVVPFSLGYKLYRTALDTRGKSWGPIEFHRFEKTSHYGHRYICRAPNLPEIVVRFFRTYRDEQY
;
A
#
# COMPACT_ATOMS: atom_id res chain seq x y z
N MET A 1 85.00 22.93 39.58
CA MET A 1 84.21 22.26 38.53
C MET A 1 82.91 21.56 39.00
N ARG A 2 82.82 20.87 40.14
CA ARG A 2 81.61 20.14 40.56
C ARG A 2 80.41 21.03 40.87
N ARG A 3 80.53 22.28 41.36
CA ARG A 3 79.40 23.18 41.62
C ARG A 3 78.70 23.75 40.34
N ALA A 4 79.51 24.04 39.32
CA ALA A 4 79.01 24.57 38.05
C ALA A 4 78.14 23.52 37.26
N VAL A 5 78.55 22.24 37.30
CA VAL A 5 77.79 21.15 36.63
C VAL A 5 76.47 20.86 37.28
N ILE A 6 76.37 21.03 38.61
CA ILE A 6 75.09 20.84 39.34
C ILE A 6 74.10 21.98 39.04
N ILE A 7 74.61 23.23 38.94
CA ILE A 7 73.77 24.40 38.62
C ILE A 7 73.23 24.31 37.19
N VAL A 8 74.06 23.89 36.21
CA VAL A 8 73.61 23.73 34.81
C VAL A 8 72.62 22.60 34.67
N LYS A 9 72.75 21.48 35.38
CA LYS A 9 71.77 20.40 35.40
C LYS A 9 70.49 20.82 36.09
N ALA A 10 70.55 21.61 37.16
CA ALA A 10 69.32 22.07 37.86
C ALA A 10 68.52 23.11 37.04
N THR A 11 69.21 24.00 36.31
CA THR A 11 68.57 24.96 35.41
C THR A 11 67.94 24.29 34.20
N SER A 12 68.58 23.26 33.62
CA SER A 12 68.00 22.48 32.52
C SER A 12 66.72 21.67 32.95
N LEU A 13 66.74 21.10 34.15
CA LEU A 13 65.63 20.36 34.71
C LEU A 13 64.48 21.31 35.02
N SER A 14 64.73 22.49 35.58
CA SER A 14 63.71 23.51 35.85
C SER A 14 63.02 24.00 34.54
N SER A 15 63.79 24.22 33.48
CA SER A 15 63.31 24.60 32.16
C SER A 15 62.49 23.50 31.56
N ALA A 16 62.88 22.23 31.62
CA ALA A 16 62.09 21.08 31.13
C ALA A 16 60.80 20.90 31.89
N VAL A 17 60.77 21.06 33.20
CA VAL A 17 59.57 21.02 34.05
C VAL A 17 58.60 22.17 33.70
N GLY A 18 59.14 23.37 33.46
CA GLY A 18 58.32 24.52 33.01
C GLY A 18 57.66 24.28 31.67
N THR A 19 58.38 23.75 30.69
CA THR A 19 57.87 23.40 29.35
C THR A 19 56.83 22.33 29.44
N LEU A 20 57.05 21.28 30.24
CA LEU A 20 56.04 20.21 30.45
C LEU A 20 54.75 20.75 31.11
N ARG A 21 54.85 21.61 32.11
CA ARG A 21 53.68 22.26 32.74
C ARG A 21 52.91 23.12 31.73
N MET A 22 53.60 23.89 30.91
CA MET A 22 53.01 24.71 29.86
C MET A 22 52.30 23.83 28.81
N TYR A 23 52.91 22.77 28.35
CA TYR A 23 52.33 21.78 27.42
C TYR A 23 51.10 21.10 28.02
N LEU A 24 51.15 20.65 29.27
CA LEU A 24 50.00 20.03 29.94
C LEU A 24 48.87 21.04 30.14
N SER A 25 49.16 22.30 30.47
CA SER A 25 48.17 23.35 30.60
C SER A 25 47.51 23.69 29.25
N PHE A 26 48.28 23.71 28.15
CA PHE A 26 47.80 23.90 26.80
C PHE A 26 46.83 22.75 26.38
N ARG A 27 47.27 21.49 26.58
CA ARG A 27 46.44 20.30 26.29
C ARG A 27 45.13 20.31 27.08
N ARG A 28 45.16 20.69 28.39
CA ARG A 28 43.94 20.84 29.21
C ARG A 28 43.02 21.92 28.68
N ARG A 29 43.51 23.07 28.25
CA ARG A 29 42.73 24.15 27.65
C ARG A 29 42.13 23.72 26.30
N LEU A 30 42.93 23.09 25.46
CA LEU A 30 42.46 22.56 24.17
C LEU A 30 41.39 21.51 24.37
N PHE A 31 41.61 20.55 25.28
CA PHE A 31 40.61 19.53 25.61
C PHE A 31 39.30 20.13 26.12
N LYS A 32 39.37 21.09 27.07
CA LYS A 32 38.19 21.81 27.55
C LYS A 32 37.44 22.53 26.41
N ARG A 33 38.15 23.19 25.49
CA ARG A 33 37.54 23.84 24.33
C ARG A 33 36.83 22.83 23.41
N ILE A 34 37.52 21.73 23.09
CA ILE A 34 36.92 20.65 22.26
C ILE A 34 35.66 20.12 22.96
N CYS A 35 35.73 19.71 24.23
CA CYS A 35 34.58 19.21 24.96
C CYS A 35 33.42 20.23 24.99
N LEU A 36 33.69 21.52 25.22
CA LEU A 36 32.66 22.55 25.24
C LEU A 36 32.01 22.75 23.86
N THR A 37 32.82 22.75 22.81
CA THR A 37 32.32 22.86 21.43
C THR A 37 31.49 21.63 21.04
N THR A 38 31.96 20.43 21.36
CA THR A 38 31.20 19.18 21.11
C THR A 38 29.88 19.21 21.88
N CYS A 39 29.88 19.63 23.15
CA CYS A 39 28.65 19.75 23.94
C CYS A 39 27.65 20.75 23.31
N LYS A 40 28.12 21.91 22.85
CA LYS A 40 27.27 22.91 22.17
C LYS A 40 26.68 22.35 20.88
N ILE A 41 27.48 21.65 20.06
CA ILE A 41 27.01 21.01 18.83
C ILE A 41 25.96 19.92 19.16
N SER A 42 26.23 19.08 20.16
CA SER A 42 25.27 18.05 20.59
C SER A 42 23.95 18.63 21.07
N ILE A 43 23.97 19.72 21.83
CA ILE A 43 22.77 20.43 22.26
C ILE A 43 22.03 21.01 21.06
N LEU A 44 22.74 21.65 20.14
CA LEU A 44 22.13 22.20 18.92
C LEU A 44 21.44 21.11 18.09
N VAL A 45 22.14 19.99 17.86
CA VAL A 45 21.60 18.83 17.13
C VAL A 45 20.37 18.26 17.86
N PHE A 46 20.43 18.13 19.18
CA PHE A 46 19.29 17.70 19.98
C PHE A 46 18.08 18.65 19.83
N VAL A 47 18.30 19.96 19.93
CA VAL A 47 17.23 20.96 19.75
C VAL A 47 16.63 20.88 18.34
N ILE A 48 17.47 20.76 17.32
CA ILE A 48 16.99 20.62 15.93
C ILE A 48 16.13 19.37 15.79
N ILE A 49 16.64 18.20 16.19
CA ILE A 49 15.96 16.91 15.97
C ILE A 49 14.69 16.82 16.81
N PHE A 50 14.75 17.16 18.09
CA PHE A 50 13.65 16.87 19.03
C PHE A 50 12.68 18.01 19.28
N ILE A 51 12.99 19.24 18.86
CA ILE A 51 12.12 20.40 19.03
C ILE A 51 11.78 21.04 17.70
N VAL A 52 12.80 21.44 16.91
CA VAL A 52 12.57 22.22 15.67
C VAL A 52 11.86 21.38 14.61
N LEU A 53 12.36 20.17 14.32
CA LEU A 53 11.74 19.29 13.31
C LEU A 53 10.29 18.90 13.66
N PRO A 54 9.95 18.49 14.90
CA PRO A 54 8.55 18.28 15.30
C PRO A 54 7.67 19.52 15.17
N LEU A 55 8.19 20.72 15.46
CA LEU A 55 7.44 21.96 15.28
C LEU A 55 7.23 22.29 13.80
N ILE A 56 8.23 22.09 12.94
CA ILE A 56 8.07 22.23 11.48
C ILE A 56 6.99 21.25 10.99
N PHE A 57 7.05 19.98 11.41
CA PHE A 57 6.02 19.00 11.06
C PHE A 57 4.63 19.45 11.49
N LYS A 58 4.48 19.95 12.71
CA LYS A 58 3.20 20.43 13.25
C LYS A 58 2.54 21.48 12.36
N PHE A 59 3.32 22.44 11.85
CA PHE A 59 2.79 23.58 11.10
C PHE A 59 2.81 23.38 9.58
N SER A 60 3.39 22.30 9.08
CA SER A 60 3.49 22.02 7.65
C SER A 60 2.56 20.87 7.23
N PHE A 61 1.37 21.20 6.73
CA PHE A 61 0.44 20.21 6.19
C PHE A 61 1.05 19.43 5.00
N ALA A 62 1.82 20.14 4.16
CA ALA A 62 2.53 19.49 3.04
C ALA A 62 3.51 18.42 3.53
N LEU A 63 4.25 18.68 4.62
CA LEU A 63 5.17 17.69 5.20
C LEU A 63 4.42 16.49 5.82
N GLN A 64 3.28 16.73 6.49
CA GLN A 64 2.43 15.67 7.03
C GLN A 64 1.94 14.75 5.92
N LYS A 65 1.41 15.30 4.82
CA LYS A 65 1.00 14.54 3.65
C LYS A 65 2.17 13.78 3.02
N SER A 66 3.31 14.42 2.84
CA SER A 66 4.49 13.78 2.25
C SER A 66 4.99 12.59 3.07
N ILE A 67 4.94 12.66 4.39
CA ILE A 67 5.37 11.57 5.28
C ILE A 67 4.31 10.46 5.34
N LEU A 68 3.02 10.78 5.28
CA LEU A 68 1.96 9.78 5.28
C LEU A 68 1.90 9.02 3.95
N PHE A 69 1.87 9.74 2.84
CA PHE A 69 1.64 9.15 1.51
C PHE A 69 2.91 8.70 0.80
N LEU A 70 4.09 9.24 1.15
CA LEU A 70 5.40 8.85 0.62
C LEU A 70 5.42 8.73 -0.92
N THR A 71 4.71 9.61 -1.62
CA THR A 71 4.56 9.58 -3.11
C THR A 71 5.88 9.69 -3.86
N PHE A 72 6.90 10.30 -3.23
CA PHE A 72 8.25 10.44 -3.78
C PHE A 72 9.06 9.12 -3.76
N ILE A 73 8.58 8.08 -3.06
CA ILE A 73 9.24 6.76 -3.04
C ILE A 73 8.68 5.93 -4.19
N THR A 74 9.46 5.86 -5.29
CA THR A 74 9.12 5.04 -6.46
C THR A 74 10.00 3.78 -6.50
N TYR A 75 9.36 2.61 -6.51
CA TYR A 75 10.05 1.33 -6.61
C TYR A 75 9.17 0.31 -7.37
N PRO A 76 9.71 -0.40 -8.40
CA PRO A 76 11.02 -0.20 -9.03
C PRO A 76 11.20 1.19 -9.65
N PRO A 77 12.43 1.75 -9.66
CA PRO A 77 12.67 3.04 -10.31
C PRO A 77 12.48 2.91 -11.83
N ASN A 78 11.98 3.96 -12.46
CA ASN A 78 11.81 4.06 -13.92
C ASN A 78 10.90 2.98 -14.53
N LEU A 79 9.94 2.48 -13.77
CA LEU A 79 8.96 1.52 -14.27
C LEU A 79 8.03 2.22 -15.28
N ASP A 80 7.94 1.66 -16.48
CA ASP A 80 7.01 2.12 -17.51
C ASP A 80 5.61 1.54 -17.23
N LEU A 81 4.81 2.28 -16.48
CA LEU A 81 3.47 1.85 -16.05
C LEU A 81 2.46 1.74 -17.20
N LYS A 82 2.74 2.38 -18.35
CA LYS A 82 1.92 2.23 -19.56
C LYS A 82 2.12 0.87 -20.24
N LYS A 83 3.16 0.13 -19.84
CA LYS A 83 3.53 -1.18 -20.39
C LYS A 83 3.58 -2.24 -19.30
N PRO A 84 2.42 -2.71 -18.80
CA PRO A 84 2.36 -3.70 -17.71
C PRO A 84 3.05 -5.02 -18.04
N GLU A 85 3.23 -5.37 -19.31
CA GLU A 85 3.99 -6.53 -19.76
C GLU A 85 5.46 -6.49 -19.33
N LYS A 86 6.06 -5.30 -19.16
CA LYS A 86 7.42 -5.14 -18.61
C LYS A 86 7.50 -5.54 -17.12
N SER A 87 6.37 -5.59 -16.43
CA SER A 87 6.24 -6.11 -15.07
C SER A 87 5.89 -7.59 -15.04
N GLY A 88 5.83 -8.26 -16.21
CA GLY A 88 5.46 -9.66 -16.36
C GLY A 88 3.97 -9.91 -16.20
N LEU A 89 3.13 -8.94 -16.58
CA LEU A 89 1.67 -9.01 -16.63
C LEU A 89 1.20 -8.89 -18.08
N CYS A 90 1.19 -10.01 -18.81
CA CYS A 90 0.53 -10.07 -20.12
C CYS A 90 -0.99 -9.92 -19.98
N ALA A 91 -1.69 -9.66 -21.09
CA ALA A 91 -3.14 -9.45 -21.12
C ALA A 91 -3.63 -8.48 -20.02
N THR A 92 -2.95 -7.36 -19.94
CA THR A 92 -3.24 -6.30 -18.99
C THR A 92 -3.33 -4.98 -19.71
N ARG A 93 -4.44 -4.28 -19.53
CA ARG A 93 -4.63 -2.93 -20.08
C ARG A 93 -4.24 -1.88 -19.06
N ASN A 94 -3.50 -0.86 -19.52
CA ASN A 94 -3.39 0.42 -18.81
C ASN A 94 -4.51 1.34 -19.29
N LEU A 95 -5.24 1.96 -18.36
CA LEU A 95 -6.29 2.93 -18.66
C LEU A 95 -6.31 4.04 -17.61
N TYR A 96 -7.03 5.12 -17.92
CA TYR A 96 -7.26 6.20 -16.98
C TYR A 96 -8.78 6.34 -16.77
N VAL A 97 -9.18 6.46 -15.52
CA VAL A 97 -10.55 6.80 -15.13
C VAL A 97 -10.56 8.25 -14.72
N THR A 98 -11.19 9.10 -15.55
CA THR A 98 -11.31 10.54 -15.30
C THR A 98 -12.61 10.83 -14.57
N TYR A 99 -12.56 11.64 -13.52
CA TYR A 99 -13.74 12.13 -12.83
C TYR A 99 -13.55 13.57 -12.34
N ARG A 100 -14.64 14.28 -12.14
CA ARG A 100 -14.64 15.62 -11.56
C ARG A 100 -14.69 15.54 -10.05
N ASP A 101 -13.63 15.98 -9.38
CA ASP A 101 -13.64 16.21 -7.94
C ASP A 101 -14.38 17.51 -7.66
N GLN A 102 -15.57 17.39 -7.09
CA GLN A 102 -16.49 18.53 -6.92
C GLN A 102 -16.08 19.48 -5.82
N GLU A 103 -15.24 19.05 -4.87
CA GLU A 103 -14.79 19.92 -3.80
C GLU A 103 -13.57 20.75 -4.19
N GLU A 104 -12.61 20.09 -4.83
CA GLU A 104 -11.43 20.79 -5.32
C GLU A 104 -11.69 21.48 -6.68
N ASP A 105 -12.86 21.21 -7.29
CA ASP A 105 -13.28 21.70 -8.62
C ASP A 105 -12.26 21.42 -9.73
N ILE A 106 -11.69 20.20 -9.72
CA ILE A 106 -10.65 19.76 -10.66
C ILE A 106 -11.02 18.42 -11.30
N ASP A 107 -10.50 18.17 -12.51
CA ASP A 107 -10.57 16.85 -13.13
C ASP A 107 -9.38 16.01 -12.65
N VAL A 108 -9.65 14.77 -12.28
CA VAL A 108 -8.66 13.83 -11.75
C VAL A 108 -8.60 12.60 -12.64
N ASP A 109 -7.42 12.32 -13.17
CA ASP A 109 -7.12 11.09 -13.90
C ASP A 109 -6.52 10.06 -12.95
N VAL A 110 -7.22 8.97 -12.75
CA VAL A 110 -6.78 7.83 -11.95
C VAL A 110 -6.27 6.75 -12.87
N ALA A 111 -4.99 6.45 -12.79
CA ALA A 111 -4.36 5.41 -13.60
C ALA A 111 -4.68 4.03 -13.05
N VAL A 112 -5.03 3.11 -13.93
CA VAL A 112 -5.55 1.79 -13.58
C VAL A 112 -4.92 0.72 -14.47
N TRP A 113 -4.57 -0.42 -13.87
CA TRP A 113 -4.33 -1.66 -14.60
C TRP A 113 -5.54 -2.57 -14.49
N HIS A 114 -6.05 -3.05 -15.62
CA HIS A 114 -7.03 -4.13 -15.67
C HIS A 114 -6.36 -5.39 -16.19
N VAL A 115 -6.21 -6.39 -15.32
CA VAL A 115 -5.57 -7.68 -15.57
C VAL A 115 -6.64 -8.71 -15.87
N LEU A 116 -6.57 -9.38 -17.02
CA LEU A 116 -7.52 -10.43 -17.39
C LEU A 116 -7.26 -11.73 -16.62
N PRO A 117 -8.32 -12.46 -16.25
CA PRO A 117 -8.22 -13.78 -15.62
C PRO A 117 -7.59 -14.83 -16.54
N ASN A 118 -6.99 -15.88 -15.96
CA ASN A 118 -6.22 -16.87 -16.71
C ASN A 118 -7.07 -17.72 -17.65
N ASP A 119 -8.32 -18.01 -17.34
CA ASP A 119 -9.23 -18.75 -18.23
C ASP A 119 -9.47 -18.00 -19.55
N LEU A 120 -9.68 -16.68 -19.50
CA LEU A 120 -9.82 -15.84 -20.69
C LEU A 120 -8.50 -15.80 -21.49
N VAL A 121 -7.38 -15.65 -20.79
CA VAL A 121 -6.07 -15.59 -21.45
C VAL A 121 -5.72 -16.91 -22.13
N ARG A 122 -6.07 -18.05 -21.53
CA ARG A 122 -5.86 -19.38 -22.15
C ARG A 122 -6.78 -19.58 -23.35
N ARG A 123 -8.04 -19.15 -23.24
CA ARG A 123 -9.03 -19.30 -24.32
C ARG A 123 -8.70 -18.44 -25.53
N PHE A 124 -8.29 -17.20 -25.31
CA PHE A 124 -8.09 -16.19 -26.35
C PHE A 124 -6.63 -15.72 -26.49
N GLY A 125 -5.67 -16.53 -26.05
CA GLY A 125 -4.25 -16.16 -26.02
C GLY A 125 -3.66 -15.84 -27.38
N LYS A 126 -4.09 -16.55 -28.45
CA LYS A 126 -3.65 -16.29 -29.82
C LYS A 126 -4.16 -14.92 -30.32
N GLU A 127 -5.43 -14.63 -30.10
CA GLU A 127 -6.07 -13.40 -30.47
C GLU A 127 -5.52 -12.21 -29.64
N LEU A 128 -5.16 -12.47 -28.39
CA LEU A 128 -4.50 -11.51 -27.49
C LEU A 128 -2.99 -11.38 -27.78
N GLN A 129 -2.46 -12.08 -28.82
CA GLN A 129 -1.06 -12.02 -29.24
C GLN A 129 -0.07 -12.42 -28.13
N ILE A 130 -0.45 -13.38 -27.28
CA ILE A 130 0.39 -13.90 -26.21
C ILE A 130 1.15 -15.12 -26.71
N ASP A 131 2.46 -15.13 -26.48
CA ASP A 131 3.33 -16.23 -26.89
C ASP A 131 3.04 -17.52 -26.11
N GLU A 132 3.29 -18.68 -26.77
CA GLU A 132 3.00 -19.98 -26.19
C GLU A 132 3.83 -20.30 -24.93
N ALA A 133 5.04 -19.75 -24.81
CA ALA A 133 5.87 -19.94 -23.63
C ALA A 133 5.27 -19.21 -22.42
N THR A 134 4.74 -18.00 -22.63
CA THR A 134 4.02 -17.25 -21.58
C THR A 134 2.74 -17.98 -21.19
N LEU A 135 1.95 -18.48 -22.16
CA LEU A 135 0.73 -19.23 -21.87
C LEU A 135 0.99 -20.53 -21.09
N SER A 136 2.05 -21.26 -21.45
CA SER A 136 2.44 -22.51 -20.76
C SER A 136 2.88 -22.27 -19.31
N ASN A 137 3.48 -21.10 -19.02
CA ASN A 137 3.91 -20.72 -17.67
C ASN A 137 2.79 -20.15 -16.78
N MET A 138 1.59 -19.95 -17.35
CA MET A 138 0.43 -19.43 -16.60
C MET A 138 -0.37 -20.56 -15.94
N THR A 139 0.30 -21.45 -15.21
CA THR A 139 -0.36 -22.54 -14.48
C THR A 139 -0.93 -22.08 -13.15
N ALA A 140 -2.20 -22.43 -12.90
CA ALA A 140 -2.72 -22.40 -11.54
C ALA A 140 -2.11 -23.54 -10.70
N PRO A 141 -1.99 -23.40 -9.37
CA PRO A 141 -1.67 -24.53 -8.50
C PRO A 141 -2.61 -25.72 -8.81
N GLU A 142 -2.06 -26.93 -8.93
CA GLU A 142 -2.79 -28.12 -9.42
C GLU A 142 -4.04 -28.45 -8.60
N ASP A 143 -3.97 -28.26 -7.29
CA ASP A 143 -5.03 -28.50 -6.30
C ASP A 143 -6.19 -27.48 -6.36
N VAL A 144 -5.95 -26.29 -6.90
CA VAL A 144 -6.97 -25.26 -7.12
C VAL A 144 -7.60 -25.39 -8.51
N ARG A 145 -6.84 -25.91 -9.48
CA ARG A 145 -7.21 -26.05 -10.88
C ARG A 145 -8.48 -26.88 -11.07
N ASP A 146 -8.54 -28.09 -10.48
CA ASP A 146 -9.70 -28.98 -10.59
C ASP A 146 -10.99 -28.43 -10.00
N LYS A 147 -10.87 -27.56 -8.99
CA LYS A 147 -12.03 -26.91 -8.35
C LYS A 147 -12.56 -25.71 -9.15
N VAL A 148 -11.67 -25.01 -9.86
CA VAL A 148 -11.98 -23.82 -10.64
C VAL A 148 -12.47 -24.20 -12.04
N ASP A 149 -11.83 -25.20 -12.68
CA ASP A 149 -12.15 -25.63 -14.05
C ASP A 149 -13.52 -26.30 -14.16
N LYS A 150 -13.99 -27.00 -13.11
CA LYS A 150 -15.35 -27.58 -13.07
C LYS A 150 -16.51 -26.55 -13.08
N LEU A 151 -16.21 -25.29 -12.78
CA LEU A 151 -17.20 -24.21 -12.81
C LEU A 151 -17.19 -23.41 -14.11
N ALA A 152 -16.12 -23.54 -14.90
CA ALA A 152 -15.93 -22.83 -16.17
C ALA A 152 -16.46 -23.59 -17.38
N GLU A 153 -16.91 -24.86 -17.22
CA GLU A 153 -17.47 -25.66 -18.30
C GLU A 153 -18.89 -25.26 -18.64
N ASN A 154 -19.08 -24.88 -19.90
CA ASN A 154 -20.34 -24.76 -20.63
C ASN A 154 -21.15 -23.46 -20.53
N ASP A 155 -20.65 -22.42 -21.20
CA ASP A 155 -21.59 -21.58 -21.96
C ASP A 155 -20.87 -20.83 -23.10
N SER A 156 -20.78 -21.47 -24.28
CA SER A 156 -20.20 -20.85 -25.50
C SER A 156 -20.98 -19.59 -25.92
N SER A 157 -22.23 -19.46 -25.52
CA SER A 157 -23.09 -18.32 -25.90
C SER A 157 -22.66 -17.00 -25.22
N LYS A 158 -21.98 -17.07 -24.07
CA LYS A 158 -21.54 -15.90 -23.29
C LYS A 158 -20.48 -15.05 -23.98
N TYR A 159 -19.62 -15.69 -24.79
CA TYR A 159 -18.49 -15.03 -25.40
C TYR A 159 -18.74 -14.50 -26.82
N GLY A 160 -19.97 -14.59 -27.35
CA GLY A 160 -20.26 -14.26 -28.74
C GLY A 160 -19.87 -12.85 -29.16
N ASN A 161 -20.02 -11.85 -28.32
CA ASN A 161 -19.57 -10.49 -28.61
C ASN A 161 -18.05 -10.38 -28.50
N LEU A 162 -17.46 -11.00 -27.48
CA LEU A 162 -16.02 -11.01 -27.29
C LEU A 162 -15.30 -11.71 -28.46
N GLU A 163 -15.81 -12.86 -28.89
CA GLU A 163 -15.32 -13.59 -30.07
C GLU A 163 -15.44 -12.75 -31.35
N ARG A 164 -16.57 -12.04 -31.53
CA ARG A 164 -16.77 -11.13 -32.67
C ARG A 164 -15.74 -10.00 -32.71
N ILE A 165 -15.36 -9.44 -31.54
CA ILE A 165 -14.34 -8.41 -31.46
C ILE A 165 -12.99 -9.01 -31.78
N LEU A 166 -12.63 -10.14 -31.19
CA LEU A 166 -11.35 -10.81 -31.33
C LEU A 166 -11.08 -11.34 -32.74
N HIS A 167 -12.14 -11.76 -33.46
CA HIS A 167 -12.03 -12.29 -34.83
C HIS A 167 -12.16 -11.20 -35.93
N ARG A 168 -12.10 -9.90 -35.58
CA ARG A 168 -12.04 -8.83 -36.60
C ARG A 168 -10.75 -8.94 -37.41
N SER A 169 -10.85 -8.89 -38.72
CA SER A 169 -9.71 -8.99 -39.64
C SER A 169 -8.67 -7.90 -39.47
N ASN A 170 -9.03 -6.78 -38.87
CA ASN A 170 -8.20 -5.59 -38.61
C ASN A 170 -8.01 -5.31 -37.12
N LEU A 171 -8.08 -6.33 -36.27
CA LEU A 171 -7.88 -6.15 -34.84
C LEU A 171 -6.49 -5.58 -34.56
N ASN A 172 -6.46 -4.38 -33.99
CA ASN A 172 -5.21 -3.71 -33.61
C ASN A 172 -5.21 -3.50 -32.08
N LEU A 173 -4.54 -4.41 -31.35
CA LEU A 173 -4.41 -4.32 -29.89
C LEU A 173 -3.51 -3.15 -29.41
N ALA A 174 -2.81 -2.46 -30.32
CA ALA A 174 -2.09 -1.24 -29.97
C ALA A 174 -2.98 0.01 -29.99
N ASP A 175 -4.17 -0.08 -30.59
CA ASP A 175 -5.16 1.00 -30.59
C ASP A 175 -5.92 1.06 -29.27
N GLU A 176 -5.95 2.24 -28.64
CA GLU A 176 -6.56 2.44 -27.33
C GLU A 176 -8.08 2.21 -27.34
N ALA A 177 -8.78 2.60 -28.41
CA ALA A 177 -10.21 2.39 -28.54
C ALA A 177 -10.56 0.91 -28.67
N THR A 178 -9.77 0.16 -29.45
CA THR A 178 -9.89 -1.30 -29.57
C THR A 178 -9.63 -2.01 -28.24
N GLN A 179 -8.58 -1.59 -27.53
CA GLN A 179 -8.33 -2.12 -26.17
C GLN A 179 -9.49 -1.81 -25.22
N LYS A 180 -10.00 -0.59 -25.25
CA LYS A 180 -11.14 -0.20 -24.43
C LYS A 180 -12.34 -1.10 -24.68
N GLU A 181 -12.75 -1.23 -25.95
CA GLU A 181 -13.88 -2.08 -26.33
C GLU A 181 -13.70 -3.53 -25.88
N LEU A 182 -12.52 -4.10 -26.13
CA LEU A 182 -12.19 -5.48 -25.79
C LEU A 182 -12.25 -5.71 -24.27
N PHE A 183 -11.54 -4.92 -23.49
CA PHE A 183 -11.44 -5.12 -22.05
C PHE A 183 -12.75 -4.81 -21.32
N GLU A 184 -13.52 -3.82 -21.77
CA GLU A 184 -14.86 -3.59 -21.24
C GLU A 184 -15.82 -4.73 -21.58
N GLU A 185 -15.70 -5.30 -22.80
CA GLU A 185 -16.51 -6.46 -23.16
C GLU A 185 -16.16 -7.70 -22.32
N THR A 186 -14.89 -7.89 -21.94
CA THR A 186 -14.55 -8.97 -21.00
C THR A 186 -15.25 -8.81 -19.66
N LEU A 187 -15.43 -7.59 -19.17
CA LEU A 187 -16.16 -7.32 -17.92
C LEU A 187 -17.68 -7.52 -18.07
N ARG A 188 -18.24 -7.33 -19.26
CA ARG A 188 -19.67 -7.50 -19.53
C ARG A 188 -20.04 -8.96 -19.81
N ALA A 189 -19.26 -9.64 -20.64
CA ALA A 189 -19.58 -10.93 -21.19
C ALA A 189 -19.17 -12.12 -20.31
N THR A 190 -18.21 -11.92 -19.41
CA THR A 190 -17.73 -13.01 -18.57
C THR A 190 -18.46 -13.08 -17.23
N THR A 191 -18.37 -14.22 -16.55
CA THR A 191 -18.89 -14.43 -15.20
C THR A 191 -17.82 -14.39 -14.13
N ASN A 192 -16.59 -14.00 -14.53
CA ASN A 192 -15.48 -13.88 -13.62
C ASN A 192 -15.70 -12.71 -12.67
N ASP A 193 -15.53 -12.96 -11.39
CA ASP A 193 -15.66 -11.94 -10.37
C ASP A 193 -14.47 -10.96 -10.44
N ILE A 194 -14.62 -9.79 -9.85
CA ILE A 194 -13.68 -8.68 -9.99
C ILE A 194 -13.08 -8.34 -8.62
N VAL A 195 -11.76 -8.20 -8.56
CA VAL A 195 -11.05 -7.69 -7.38
C VAL A 195 -10.52 -6.29 -7.67
N LEU A 196 -11.02 -5.30 -6.95
CA LEU A 196 -10.48 -3.94 -6.95
C LEU A 196 -9.40 -3.84 -5.86
N TYR A 197 -8.15 -3.64 -6.28
CA TYR A 197 -7.00 -3.58 -5.39
C TYR A 197 -6.62 -2.14 -5.05
N LEU A 198 -6.52 -1.85 -3.76
CA LEU A 198 -6.21 -0.57 -3.15
C LEU A 198 -4.85 -0.66 -2.45
N HIS A 199 -3.85 0.05 -2.99
CA HIS A 199 -2.47 -0.13 -2.56
C HIS A 199 -2.08 0.65 -1.29
N GLY A 200 -0.94 0.29 -0.69
CA GLY A 200 -0.33 0.97 0.46
C GLY A 200 0.40 2.26 0.07
N ASN A 201 0.97 2.96 1.04
CA ASN A 201 1.46 4.33 0.97
C ASN A 201 2.78 4.57 0.22
N THR A 202 3.33 3.59 -0.51
CA THR A 202 4.59 3.74 -1.26
C THR A 202 4.49 3.12 -2.64
N ALA A 203 5.38 3.51 -3.54
CA ALA A 203 5.48 2.97 -4.88
C ALA A 203 4.17 3.10 -5.69
N SER A 204 3.97 2.28 -6.71
CA SER A 204 2.79 2.29 -7.59
C SER A 204 2.15 0.91 -7.70
N ARG A 205 1.06 0.80 -8.45
CA ARG A 205 0.42 -0.47 -8.81
C ARG A 205 1.38 -1.50 -9.41
N GLY A 206 2.52 -1.05 -9.96
CA GLY A 206 3.55 -1.90 -10.55
C GLY A 206 4.59 -2.44 -9.56
N ALA A 207 4.48 -2.22 -8.25
CA ALA A 207 5.41 -2.77 -7.28
C ALA A 207 5.42 -4.31 -7.30
N SER A 208 6.59 -4.92 -7.22
CA SER A 208 6.77 -6.37 -7.45
C SER A 208 5.89 -7.27 -6.58
N HIS A 209 5.76 -6.98 -5.29
CA HIS A 209 4.90 -7.74 -4.38
C HIS A 209 3.40 -7.62 -4.73
N ARG A 210 2.98 -6.49 -5.29
CA ARG A 210 1.61 -6.28 -5.78
C ARG A 210 1.37 -7.08 -7.05
N VAL A 211 2.34 -7.06 -7.96
CA VAL A 211 2.31 -7.87 -9.18
C VAL A 211 2.25 -9.37 -8.87
N GLU A 212 2.95 -9.84 -7.83
CA GLU A 212 2.84 -11.23 -7.36
C GLU A 212 1.39 -11.57 -6.93
N LEU A 213 0.75 -10.67 -6.17
CA LEU A 213 -0.65 -10.84 -5.78
C LEU A 213 -1.60 -10.83 -6.99
N TYR A 214 -1.38 -9.92 -7.96
CA TYR A 214 -2.23 -9.89 -9.17
C TYR A 214 -2.10 -11.19 -9.98
N LYS A 215 -0.89 -11.76 -10.09
CA LYS A 215 -0.67 -13.06 -10.72
C LYS A 215 -1.38 -14.17 -9.98
N LEU A 216 -1.41 -14.15 -8.65
CA LEU A 216 -2.16 -15.09 -7.85
C LEU A 216 -3.67 -14.95 -8.12
N LEU A 217 -4.23 -13.76 -8.00
CA LEU A 217 -5.67 -13.52 -8.16
C LEU A 217 -6.15 -13.87 -9.58
N ARG A 218 -5.39 -13.49 -10.63
CA ARG A 218 -5.72 -13.89 -12.00
C ARG A 218 -5.65 -15.40 -12.24
N SER A 219 -4.75 -16.12 -11.52
CA SER A 219 -4.67 -17.59 -11.59
C SER A 219 -5.87 -18.27 -10.95
N LEU A 220 -6.57 -17.56 -10.06
CA LEU A 220 -7.85 -17.96 -9.47
C LEU A 220 -9.05 -17.52 -10.32
N ASN A 221 -8.81 -17.04 -11.53
CA ASN A 221 -9.79 -16.58 -12.51
C ASN A 221 -10.61 -15.34 -12.07
N TYR A 222 -9.97 -14.42 -11.30
CA TYR A 222 -10.53 -13.09 -11.04
C TYR A 222 -9.99 -12.06 -12.04
N HIS A 223 -10.84 -11.13 -12.50
CA HIS A 223 -10.35 -9.87 -13.01
C HIS A 223 -9.68 -9.11 -11.87
N VAL A 224 -8.50 -8.53 -12.11
CA VAL A 224 -7.85 -7.65 -11.14
C VAL A 224 -7.82 -6.24 -11.68
N VAL A 225 -8.42 -5.31 -10.97
CA VAL A 225 -8.38 -3.88 -11.28
C VAL A 225 -7.56 -3.21 -10.19
N ALA A 226 -6.38 -2.71 -10.55
CA ALA A 226 -5.45 -2.09 -9.61
C ALA A 226 -5.22 -0.63 -10.00
N LEU A 227 -5.52 0.29 -9.11
CA LEU A 227 -5.36 1.71 -9.35
C LEU A 227 -4.10 2.27 -8.68
N ASP A 228 -3.62 3.40 -9.19
CA ASP A 228 -2.77 4.33 -8.43
C ASP A 228 -3.62 5.54 -8.03
N TYR A 229 -3.58 5.94 -6.77
CA TYR A 229 -4.26 7.16 -6.35
C TYR A 229 -3.59 8.40 -6.93
N ARG A 230 -4.26 9.57 -6.87
CA ARG A 230 -3.63 10.86 -7.18
C ARG A 230 -2.27 11.01 -6.51
N GLY A 231 -1.30 11.57 -7.22
CA GLY A 231 0.08 11.73 -6.75
C GLY A 231 0.93 10.46 -6.79
N TYR A 232 0.38 9.30 -7.20
CA TYR A 232 1.13 8.06 -7.36
C TYR A 232 1.20 7.64 -8.83
N GLY A 233 2.29 6.93 -9.16
CA GLY A 233 2.48 6.35 -10.47
C GLY A 233 2.40 7.37 -11.60
N ASP A 234 1.48 7.16 -12.52
CA ASP A 234 1.14 8.06 -13.63
C ASP A 234 -0.30 8.60 -13.53
N SER A 235 -0.92 8.53 -12.35
CA SER A 235 -2.15 9.26 -12.02
C SER A 235 -1.89 10.76 -11.94
N ALA A 236 -2.96 11.57 -11.89
CA ALA A 236 -2.87 13.02 -11.79
C ALA A 236 -1.88 13.47 -10.71
N ASP A 237 -0.97 14.38 -11.06
CA ASP A 237 0.05 14.94 -10.15
C ASP A 237 -0.59 15.95 -9.18
N ILE A 238 -1.45 15.41 -8.32
CA ILE A 238 -2.18 16.15 -7.28
C ILE A 238 -1.75 15.59 -5.94
N SER A 239 -1.39 16.46 -5.00
CA SER A 239 -0.97 16.02 -3.67
C SER A 239 -2.12 15.29 -2.95
N PRO A 240 -1.96 14.02 -2.57
CA PRO A 240 -3.05 13.22 -1.99
C PRO A 240 -3.52 13.78 -0.64
N THR A 241 -4.80 13.56 -0.39
CA THR A 241 -5.47 13.71 0.91
C THR A 241 -6.21 12.41 1.22
N GLU A 242 -6.61 12.15 2.46
CA GLU A 242 -7.40 10.96 2.79
C GLU A 242 -8.66 10.89 1.93
N ARG A 243 -9.43 11.98 1.91
CA ARG A 243 -10.63 12.07 1.11
C ARG A 243 -10.36 11.89 -0.38
N GLY A 244 -9.33 12.56 -0.92
CA GLY A 244 -8.97 12.46 -2.33
C GLY A 244 -8.71 11.02 -2.78
N VAL A 245 -7.92 10.25 -2.02
CA VAL A 245 -7.63 8.85 -2.37
C VAL A 245 -8.86 7.93 -2.22
N VAL A 246 -9.80 8.26 -1.34
CA VAL A 246 -11.09 7.56 -1.22
C VAL A 246 -11.97 7.84 -2.43
N TYR A 247 -12.03 9.09 -2.92
CA TYR A 247 -12.78 9.45 -4.13
C TYR A 247 -12.14 8.86 -5.39
N ASP A 248 -10.82 8.75 -5.47
CA ASP A 248 -10.13 8.03 -6.55
C ASP A 248 -10.58 6.56 -6.60
N ALA A 249 -10.64 5.91 -5.44
CA ALA A 249 -11.14 4.53 -5.32
C ALA A 249 -12.64 4.41 -5.66
N LEU A 250 -13.46 5.37 -5.24
CA LEU A 250 -14.88 5.45 -5.56
C LEU A 250 -15.10 5.56 -7.08
N ALA A 251 -14.36 6.43 -7.74
CA ALA A 251 -14.46 6.63 -9.20
C ALA A 251 -14.17 5.34 -9.97
N VAL A 252 -13.09 4.63 -9.59
CA VAL A 252 -12.76 3.34 -10.22
C VAL A 252 -13.81 2.26 -9.88
N TYR A 253 -14.31 2.21 -8.66
CA TYR A 253 -15.38 1.31 -8.27
C TYR A 253 -16.65 1.55 -9.11
N GLN A 254 -17.06 2.82 -9.27
CA GLN A 254 -18.21 3.21 -10.09
C GLN A 254 -17.99 2.88 -11.57
N TYR A 255 -16.78 3.10 -12.09
CA TYR A 255 -16.42 2.71 -13.46
C TYR A 255 -16.65 1.19 -13.67
N ILE A 256 -16.14 0.35 -12.77
CA ILE A 256 -16.33 -1.10 -12.85
C ILE A 256 -17.82 -1.47 -12.82
N THR A 257 -18.56 -0.96 -11.85
CA THR A 257 -19.97 -1.31 -11.64
C THR A 257 -20.90 -0.74 -12.71
N SER A 258 -20.50 0.29 -13.43
CA SER A 258 -21.21 0.80 -14.60
C SER A 258 -21.14 -0.14 -15.81
N ILE A 259 -20.07 -0.94 -15.90
CA ILE A 259 -19.79 -1.83 -17.02
C ILE A 259 -20.24 -3.27 -16.70
N SER A 260 -19.93 -3.76 -15.52
CA SER A 260 -20.13 -5.16 -15.13
C SER A 260 -21.22 -5.32 -14.07
N LYS A 261 -21.94 -6.45 -14.15
CA LYS A 261 -22.87 -6.92 -13.12
C LYS A 261 -22.24 -7.99 -12.22
N ASN A 262 -21.02 -8.39 -12.52
CA ASN A 262 -20.31 -9.41 -11.74
C ASN A 262 -20.00 -8.91 -10.33
N PRO A 263 -19.91 -9.82 -9.35
CA PRO A 263 -19.47 -9.49 -8.01
C PRO A 263 -18.14 -8.74 -7.99
N VAL A 264 -18.08 -7.65 -7.24
CA VAL A 264 -16.84 -6.89 -6.98
C VAL A 264 -16.43 -7.11 -5.53
N TYR A 265 -15.16 -7.43 -5.32
CA TYR A 265 -14.52 -7.52 -4.02
C TYR A 265 -13.49 -6.41 -3.89
N LEU A 266 -13.36 -5.81 -2.71
CA LEU A 266 -12.25 -4.90 -2.41
C LEU A 266 -11.09 -5.68 -1.80
N TRP A 267 -9.87 -5.29 -2.15
CA TRP A 267 -8.66 -5.74 -1.49
C TRP A 267 -7.81 -4.52 -1.12
N GLY A 268 -7.80 -4.17 0.16
CA GLY A 268 -6.93 -3.11 0.67
C GLY A 268 -5.67 -3.68 1.30
N HIS A 269 -4.51 -3.10 1.00
CA HIS A 269 -3.23 -3.44 1.63
C HIS A 269 -2.65 -2.25 2.38
N SER A 270 -2.28 -2.42 3.65
CA SER A 270 -1.67 -1.35 4.47
C SER A 270 -2.54 -0.08 4.48
N LEU A 271 -2.05 1.09 4.02
CA LEU A 271 -2.86 2.31 3.85
C LEU A 271 -4.15 2.04 3.07
N GLY A 272 -4.10 1.17 2.05
CA GLY A 272 -5.28 0.78 1.28
C GLY A 272 -6.38 0.11 2.11
N THR A 273 -6.09 -0.42 3.31
CA THR A 273 -7.12 -0.93 4.23
C THR A 273 -7.95 0.21 4.82
N GLY A 274 -7.31 1.33 5.16
CA GLY A 274 -7.99 2.56 5.58
C GLY A 274 -8.83 3.16 4.46
N VAL A 275 -8.30 3.17 3.22
CA VAL A 275 -9.07 3.61 2.04
C VAL A 275 -10.28 2.69 1.82
N ALA A 276 -10.12 1.37 1.93
CA ALA A 276 -11.20 0.41 1.73
C ALA A 276 -12.32 0.57 2.76
N THR A 277 -12.00 0.70 4.04
CA THR A 277 -13.00 0.88 5.10
C THR A 277 -13.72 2.22 4.97
N HIS A 278 -13.01 3.30 4.63
CA HIS A 278 -13.61 4.61 4.40
C HIS A 278 -14.49 4.63 3.15
N LEU A 279 -14.07 3.99 2.05
CA LEU A 279 -14.89 3.83 0.85
C LEU A 279 -16.20 3.08 1.16
N LEU A 280 -16.15 2.02 1.96
CA LEU A 280 -17.35 1.26 2.35
C LEU A 280 -18.32 2.08 3.20
N SER A 281 -17.79 2.86 4.16
CA SER A 281 -18.56 3.84 4.94
C SER A 281 -19.22 4.87 4.01
N LEU A 282 -18.45 5.48 3.11
CA LEU A 282 -18.93 6.47 2.14
C LEU A 282 -20.02 5.89 1.22
N LEU A 283 -19.86 4.66 0.71
CA LEU A 283 -20.90 4.00 -0.11
C LEU A 283 -22.19 3.79 0.69
N THR A 284 -22.06 3.45 1.97
CA THR A 284 -23.23 3.29 2.86
C THR A 284 -23.93 4.63 3.07
N ASP A 285 -23.21 5.70 3.35
CA ASP A 285 -23.75 7.05 3.54
C ASP A 285 -24.44 7.58 2.28
N MET A 286 -23.86 7.30 1.12
CA MET A 286 -24.45 7.64 -0.18
C MET A 286 -25.60 6.72 -0.60
N SER A 287 -25.91 5.68 0.18
CA SER A 287 -26.88 4.63 -0.19
C SER A 287 -26.58 3.98 -1.55
N LEU A 288 -25.31 3.84 -1.90
CA LEU A 288 -24.86 3.17 -3.12
C LEU A 288 -24.61 1.68 -2.88
N PRO A 289 -24.79 0.83 -3.90
CA PRO A 289 -24.45 -0.59 -3.79
C PRO A 289 -22.96 -0.77 -3.48
N GLY A 290 -22.66 -1.50 -2.42
CA GLY A 290 -21.29 -1.85 -2.04
C GLY A 290 -20.77 -3.12 -2.73
N PRO A 291 -19.47 -3.42 -2.55
CA PRO A 291 -18.86 -4.68 -2.98
C PRO A 291 -19.46 -5.86 -2.20
N ARG A 292 -19.24 -7.08 -2.68
CA ARG A 292 -19.73 -8.30 -2.01
C ARG A 292 -19.02 -8.58 -0.69
N ALA A 293 -17.72 -8.35 -0.66
CA ALA A 293 -16.91 -8.50 0.55
C ALA A 293 -15.62 -7.67 0.42
N VAL A 294 -14.87 -7.56 1.52
CA VAL A 294 -13.60 -6.87 1.57
C VAL A 294 -12.51 -7.70 2.22
N VAL A 295 -11.32 -7.68 1.63
CA VAL A 295 -10.08 -8.22 2.22
C VAL A 295 -9.22 -7.05 2.71
N LEU A 296 -8.83 -7.10 3.96
CA LEU A 296 -7.94 -6.13 4.61
C LEU A 296 -6.62 -6.83 4.94
N GLU A 297 -5.59 -6.57 4.13
CA GLU A 297 -4.24 -7.15 4.29
C GLU A 297 -3.35 -6.20 5.07
N SER A 298 -2.80 -6.66 6.20
CA SER A 298 -1.99 -5.85 7.14
C SER A 298 -2.72 -4.58 7.60
N PRO A 299 -3.97 -4.68 8.10
CA PRO A 299 -4.77 -3.53 8.51
C PRO A 299 -4.27 -2.89 9.81
N PHE A 300 -4.61 -1.62 9.99
CA PHE A 300 -4.41 -0.86 11.21
C PHE A 300 -5.74 -0.26 11.70
N ASN A 301 -5.80 0.10 12.98
CA ASN A 301 -6.99 0.63 13.63
C ASN A 301 -7.32 2.07 13.16
N ASN A 302 -6.33 2.96 13.27
CA ASN A 302 -6.36 4.33 12.74
C ASN A 302 -4.93 4.86 12.60
N ILE A 303 -4.75 5.95 11.86
CA ILE A 303 -3.41 6.54 11.63
C ILE A 303 -2.74 7.00 12.92
N ARG A 304 -3.50 7.47 13.90
CA ARG A 304 -2.92 7.92 15.17
C ARG A 304 -2.19 6.79 15.90
N GLU A 305 -2.79 5.61 15.94
CA GLU A 305 -2.18 4.44 16.57
C GLU A 305 -1.06 3.86 15.71
N GLU A 306 -1.25 3.85 14.39
CA GLU A 306 -0.21 3.38 13.47
C GLU A 306 1.05 4.22 13.60
N ILE A 307 0.97 5.55 13.57
CA ILE A 307 2.11 6.45 13.74
C ILE A 307 2.80 6.21 15.08
N CYS A 308 2.07 5.99 16.16
CA CYS A 308 2.68 5.66 17.46
C CYS A 308 3.42 4.33 17.44
N ALA A 309 2.94 3.35 16.69
CA ALA A 309 3.51 2.02 16.60
C ALA A 309 4.64 1.90 15.55
N HIS A 310 4.60 2.76 14.53
CA HIS A 310 5.51 2.71 13.38
C HIS A 310 6.99 2.81 13.79
N PRO A 311 7.91 2.07 13.15
CA PRO A 311 9.33 2.09 13.48
C PRO A 311 9.97 3.49 13.48
N PHE A 312 9.56 4.40 12.58
CA PHE A 312 10.08 5.77 12.51
C PHE A 312 9.71 6.62 13.72
N SER A 313 8.61 6.35 14.39
CA SER A 313 8.20 7.08 15.58
C SER A 313 8.94 6.67 16.85
N LYS A 314 9.70 5.55 16.82
CA LYS A 314 10.41 5.03 18.02
C LYS A 314 11.28 6.08 18.71
N LEU A 315 11.86 7.00 17.92
CA LEU A 315 12.69 8.08 18.45
C LEU A 315 11.89 9.18 19.16
N TYR A 316 10.65 9.41 18.74
CA TYR A 316 9.83 10.55 19.16
C TYR A 316 8.66 10.20 20.07
N ARG A 317 8.09 8.98 19.94
CA ARG A 317 6.81 8.61 20.60
C ARG A 317 6.79 8.70 22.11
N HIS A 318 7.96 8.71 22.77
CA HIS A 318 8.10 8.84 24.23
C HIS A 318 8.33 10.28 24.66
N LEU A 319 8.42 11.25 23.75
CA LEU A 319 8.58 12.65 24.07
C LEU A 319 7.25 13.25 24.56
N PRO A 320 7.25 14.07 25.61
CA PRO A 320 6.03 14.65 26.16
C PRO A 320 5.21 15.48 25.16
N TRP A 321 5.86 16.01 24.13
CA TRP A 321 5.21 16.83 23.10
C TRP A 321 4.87 16.06 21.81
N PHE A 322 5.07 14.73 21.75
CA PHE A 322 4.81 13.92 20.56
C PHE A 322 3.38 14.06 20.06
N ASP A 323 2.41 13.84 20.93
CA ASP A 323 0.99 13.97 20.56
C ASP A 323 0.66 15.40 20.07
N TYR A 324 1.19 16.41 20.76
CA TYR A 324 0.96 17.83 20.40
C TYR A 324 1.58 18.22 19.06
N THR A 325 2.72 17.66 18.69
CA THR A 325 3.46 18.06 17.49
C THR A 325 3.26 17.14 16.30
N ILE A 326 2.86 15.89 16.51
CA ILE A 326 2.73 14.87 15.44
C ILE A 326 1.28 14.41 15.30
N SER A 327 0.70 13.73 16.32
CA SER A 327 -0.59 13.04 16.14
C SER A 327 -1.76 14.02 16.00
N ARG A 328 -1.86 15.01 16.88
CA ARG A 328 -2.97 15.99 16.82
C ARG A 328 -3.00 16.84 15.55
N PRO A 329 -1.87 17.35 15.02
CA PRO A 329 -1.89 18.10 13.78
C PRO A 329 -2.38 17.26 12.59
N MET A 330 -1.96 15.99 12.47
CA MET A 330 -2.45 15.12 11.40
C MET A 330 -3.95 14.87 11.53
N TYR A 331 -4.44 14.60 12.74
CA TYR A 331 -5.86 14.43 13.01
C TYR A 331 -6.68 15.69 12.68
N ALA A 332 -6.18 16.86 13.05
CA ALA A 332 -6.82 18.14 12.74
C ALA A 332 -6.84 18.47 11.24
N ASN A 333 -5.89 17.94 10.49
CA ASN A 333 -5.80 18.07 9.04
C ASN A 333 -6.47 16.89 8.28
N GLU A 334 -7.38 16.18 8.95
CA GLU A 334 -8.20 15.09 8.38
C GLU A 334 -7.40 13.93 7.79
N LEU A 335 -6.18 13.70 8.29
CA LEU A 335 -5.38 12.52 7.96
C LEU A 335 -5.60 11.47 9.08
N ARG A 336 -6.73 10.78 9.06
CA ARG A 336 -7.22 9.98 10.18
C ARG A 336 -7.25 8.48 9.88
N PHE A 337 -7.80 8.09 8.70
CA PHE A 337 -8.07 6.71 8.30
C PHE A 337 -8.60 5.88 9.49
N GLU A 338 -9.73 6.32 10.03
CA GLU A 338 -10.37 5.78 11.24
C GLU A 338 -11.10 4.46 10.92
N SER A 339 -10.33 3.42 10.54
CA SER A 339 -10.88 2.10 10.22
C SER A 339 -11.72 1.51 11.37
N ASP A 340 -11.38 1.85 12.62
CA ASP A 340 -12.12 1.47 13.83
C ASP A 340 -13.52 2.08 13.91
N GLN A 341 -13.75 3.24 13.32
CA GLN A 341 -15.07 3.85 13.22
C GLN A 341 -15.80 3.33 11.98
N HIS A 342 -15.15 3.42 10.81
CA HIS A 342 -15.75 3.01 9.55
C HIS A 342 -16.23 1.56 9.55
N ILE A 343 -15.51 0.63 10.24
CA ILE A 343 -15.88 -0.80 10.26
C ILE A 343 -17.22 -1.06 10.96
N ALA A 344 -17.70 -0.10 11.76
CA ALA A 344 -18.99 -0.15 12.42
C ALA A 344 -20.13 0.45 11.57
N GLU A 345 -19.86 0.90 10.33
CA GLU A 345 -20.83 1.63 9.49
C GLU A 345 -21.29 0.83 8.28
N PHE A 346 -20.49 -0.11 7.78
CA PHE A 346 -20.83 -0.94 6.63
C PHE A 346 -21.11 -2.41 7.00
N ARG A 347 -21.87 -3.11 6.16
CA ARG A 347 -22.42 -4.45 6.46
C ARG A 347 -21.66 -5.60 5.80
N GLN A 348 -20.83 -5.34 4.79
CA GLN A 348 -20.15 -6.36 3.99
C GLN A 348 -19.27 -7.28 4.85
N PRO A 349 -19.16 -8.58 4.49
CA PRO A 349 -18.20 -9.49 5.11
C PRO A 349 -16.77 -8.99 4.98
N VAL A 350 -15.96 -9.22 6.01
CA VAL A 350 -14.57 -8.77 6.07
C VAL A 350 -13.63 -9.95 6.35
N LEU A 351 -12.62 -10.14 5.51
CA LEU A 351 -11.50 -11.01 5.76
C LEU A 351 -10.26 -10.17 6.10
N MET A 352 -9.73 -10.34 7.30
CA MET A 352 -8.47 -9.71 7.72
C MET A 352 -7.33 -10.71 7.61
N LEU A 353 -6.26 -10.33 6.91
CA LEU A 353 -5.04 -11.11 6.73
C LEU A 353 -3.88 -10.37 7.38
N HIS A 354 -3.15 -11.01 8.32
CA HIS A 354 -2.03 -10.35 8.97
C HIS A 354 -0.92 -11.33 9.35
N ALA A 355 0.33 -10.96 9.04
CA ALA A 355 1.51 -11.72 9.43
C ALA A 355 2.03 -11.24 10.80
N GLU A 356 2.38 -12.18 11.69
CA GLU A 356 2.90 -11.85 13.04
C GLU A 356 4.28 -11.18 13.00
N ASP A 357 5.02 -11.36 11.91
CA ASP A 357 6.33 -10.75 11.67
C ASP A 357 6.26 -9.43 10.88
N ASP A 358 5.08 -8.82 10.79
CA ASP A 358 4.92 -7.49 10.20
C ASP A 358 5.61 -6.44 11.08
N HIS A 359 6.69 -5.84 10.53
CA HIS A 359 7.47 -4.83 11.21
C HIS A 359 7.08 -3.39 10.82
N VAL A 360 6.18 -3.22 9.85
CA VAL A 360 5.68 -1.92 9.40
C VAL A 360 4.40 -1.59 10.14
N VAL A 361 3.36 -2.39 9.93
CA VAL A 361 2.11 -2.33 10.70
C VAL A 361 2.10 -3.50 11.69
N PRO A 362 2.35 -3.26 12.99
CA PRO A 362 2.39 -4.34 13.96
C PRO A 362 1.09 -5.15 14.00
N PHE A 363 1.22 -6.48 14.07
CA PHE A 363 0.10 -7.42 14.16
C PHE A 363 -0.96 -7.02 15.19
N SER A 364 -0.54 -6.42 16.31
CA SER A 364 -1.44 -5.96 17.38
C SER A 364 -2.46 -4.92 16.92
N LEU A 365 -2.15 -4.10 15.90
CA LEU A 365 -3.09 -3.09 15.37
C LEU A 365 -4.19 -3.75 14.54
N GLY A 366 -3.84 -4.70 13.67
CA GLY A 366 -4.83 -5.47 12.91
C GLY A 366 -5.72 -6.32 13.83
N TYR A 367 -5.13 -6.96 14.84
CA TYR A 367 -5.89 -7.71 15.83
C TYR A 367 -6.82 -6.82 16.68
N LYS A 368 -6.39 -5.58 16.98
CA LYS A 368 -7.23 -4.59 17.66
C LYS A 368 -8.43 -4.21 16.79
N LEU A 369 -8.21 -3.94 15.49
CA LEU A 369 -9.31 -3.65 14.55
C LEU A 369 -10.30 -4.82 14.46
N TYR A 370 -9.80 -6.05 14.41
CA TYR A 370 -10.65 -7.25 14.45
C TYR A 370 -11.53 -7.29 15.72
N ARG A 371 -10.95 -7.03 16.88
CA ARG A 371 -11.69 -6.97 18.15
C ARG A 371 -12.74 -5.86 18.13
N THR A 372 -12.36 -4.66 17.68
CA THR A 372 -13.31 -3.54 17.51
C THR A 372 -14.48 -3.94 16.61
N ALA A 373 -14.21 -4.60 15.48
CA ALA A 373 -15.24 -5.06 14.56
C ALA A 373 -16.20 -6.07 15.20
N LEU A 374 -15.70 -7.01 16.01
CA LEU A 374 -16.54 -7.97 16.72
C LEU A 374 -17.45 -7.30 17.76
N ASP A 375 -16.96 -6.22 18.40
CA ASP A 375 -17.68 -5.54 19.47
C ASP A 375 -18.69 -4.52 18.93
N THR A 376 -18.47 -3.94 17.73
CA THR A 376 -19.28 -2.81 17.22
C THR A 376 -20.23 -3.18 16.09
N ARG A 377 -19.94 -4.22 15.31
CA ARG A 377 -20.78 -4.60 14.15
C ARG A 377 -22.06 -5.28 14.55
N GLY A 378 -23.13 -5.02 13.78
CA GLY A 378 -24.42 -5.67 13.96
C GLY A 378 -24.34 -7.18 13.77
N LYS A 379 -25.02 -7.97 14.61
CA LYS A 379 -25.02 -9.45 14.54
C LYS A 379 -25.57 -10.03 13.24
N SER A 380 -26.42 -9.28 12.53
CA SER A 380 -27.00 -9.66 11.23
C SER A 380 -26.17 -9.22 10.03
N TRP A 381 -25.04 -8.57 10.27
CA TRP A 381 -24.14 -8.11 9.21
C TRP A 381 -23.21 -9.24 8.75
N GLY A 382 -22.57 -9.04 7.63
CA GLY A 382 -21.56 -10.00 7.15
C GLY A 382 -20.46 -10.23 8.19
N PRO A 383 -20.00 -11.47 8.35
CA PRO A 383 -19.05 -11.83 9.40
C PRO A 383 -17.67 -11.21 9.20
N ILE A 384 -16.91 -11.21 10.28
CA ILE A 384 -15.49 -10.84 10.28
C ILE A 384 -14.67 -12.12 10.47
N GLU A 385 -13.84 -12.43 9.49
CA GLU A 385 -12.85 -13.48 9.59
C GLU A 385 -11.45 -12.87 9.78
N PHE A 386 -10.65 -13.45 10.66
CA PHE A 386 -9.26 -13.04 10.88
C PHE A 386 -8.34 -14.23 10.66
N HIS A 387 -7.46 -14.10 9.67
CA HIS A 387 -6.45 -15.12 9.39
C HIS A 387 -5.06 -14.61 9.75
N ARG A 388 -4.45 -15.31 10.72
CA ARG A 388 -3.12 -15.02 11.22
C ARG A 388 -2.11 -15.90 10.49
N PHE A 389 -1.03 -15.28 9.96
CA PHE A 389 0.13 -15.99 9.44
C PHE A 389 1.25 -15.98 10.48
N GLU A 390 1.75 -17.17 10.81
CA GLU A 390 2.75 -17.33 11.86
C GLU A 390 4.07 -16.60 11.50
N LYS A 391 4.73 -16.07 12.52
CA LYS A 391 6.02 -15.37 12.39
C LYS A 391 7.11 -16.19 11.70
N THR A 392 7.07 -17.50 11.87
CA THR A 392 8.00 -18.48 11.26
C THR A 392 7.91 -18.54 9.74
N SER A 393 6.82 -18.06 9.15
CA SER A 393 6.60 -18.05 7.70
C SER A 393 7.33 -16.90 6.98
N HIS A 394 7.78 -15.88 7.70
CA HIS A 394 8.56 -14.74 7.18
C HIS A 394 7.89 -13.98 6.02
N TYR A 395 6.57 -13.82 6.04
CA TYR A 395 5.86 -13.05 5.02
C TYR A 395 5.97 -11.55 5.24
N GLY A 396 6.13 -11.11 6.48
CA GLY A 396 6.24 -9.70 6.85
C GLY A 396 5.05 -8.87 6.34
N HIS A 397 5.33 -7.62 5.99
CA HIS A 397 4.30 -6.66 5.56
C HIS A 397 3.81 -6.84 4.12
N ARG A 398 4.54 -7.58 3.25
CA ARG A 398 4.35 -7.48 1.78
C ARG A 398 4.09 -8.80 1.08
N TYR A 399 4.35 -9.94 1.71
CA TYR A 399 4.46 -11.21 1.00
C TYR A 399 3.49 -12.28 1.50
N ILE A 400 2.36 -11.88 2.09
CA ILE A 400 1.26 -12.82 2.42
C ILE A 400 0.79 -13.54 1.14
N CYS A 401 0.89 -12.90 -0.02
CA CYS A 401 0.59 -13.52 -1.33
C CYS A 401 1.40 -14.79 -1.63
N ARG A 402 2.50 -15.04 -0.92
CA ARG A 402 3.33 -16.26 -1.06
C ARG A 402 2.89 -17.39 -0.13
N ALA A 403 1.89 -17.18 0.71
CA ALA A 403 1.38 -18.21 1.60
C ALA A 403 0.67 -19.31 0.79
N PRO A 404 1.07 -20.59 0.91
CA PRO A 404 0.50 -21.69 0.11
C PRO A 404 -1.01 -21.87 0.30
N ASN A 405 -1.53 -21.53 1.47
CA ASN A 405 -2.95 -21.64 1.82
C ASN A 405 -3.77 -20.40 1.47
N LEU A 406 -3.15 -19.30 1.03
CA LEU A 406 -3.89 -18.07 0.69
C LEU A 406 -4.90 -18.29 -0.44
N PRO A 407 -4.60 -19.00 -1.54
CA PRO A 407 -5.58 -19.29 -2.59
C PRO A 407 -6.86 -19.91 -2.06
N GLU A 408 -6.74 -20.93 -1.20
CA GLU A 408 -7.90 -21.62 -0.62
C GLU A 408 -8.72 -20.69 0.29
N ILE A 409 -8.05 -19.90 1.13
CA ILE A 409 -8.71 -18.93 2.03
C ILE A 409 -9.53 -17.93 1.21
N VAL A 410 -8.93 -17.34 0.16
CA VAL A 410 -9.58 -16.34 -0.69
C VAL A 410 -10.76 -16.93 -1.45
N VAL A 411 -10.56 -18.07 -2.12
CA VAL A 411 -11.62 -18.72 -2.91
C VAL A 411 -12.78 -19.13 -2.02
N ARG A 412 -12.50 -19.72 -0.85
CA ARG A 412 -13.53 -20.07 0.12
C ARG A 412 -14.34 -18.84 0.54
N PHE A 413 -13.63 -17.77 0.96
CA PHE A 413 -14.26 -16.55 1.46
C PHE A 413 -15.13 -15.89 0.36
N PHE A 414 -14.60 -15.67 -0.83
CA PHE A 414 -15.34 -15.03 -1.91
C PHE A 414 -16.54 -15.86 -2.37
N ARG A 415 -16.40 -17.18 -2.49
CA ARG A 415 -17.51 -18.06 -2.86
C ARG A 415 -18.64 -18.06 -1.84
N THR A 416 -18.31 -18.05 -0.55
CA THR A 416 -19.32 -18.05 0.53
C THR A 416 -20.22 -16.83 0.43
N TYR A 417 -19.68 -15.68 0.03
CA TYR A 417 -20.45 -14.41 0.01
C TYR A 417 -20.75 -13.89 -1.40
N ARG A 418 -20.55 -14.71 -2.42
CA ARG A 418 -20.72 -14.31 -3.83
C ARG A 418 -22.12 -13.81 -4.15
N ASP A 419 -23.12 -14.55 -3.70
CA ASP A 419 -24.52 -14.32 -4.05
C ASP A 419 -25.30 -13.55 -2.95
N GLU A 420 -24.63 -13.28 -1.83
CA GLU A 420 -25.22 -12.54 -0.72
C GLU A 420 -25.13 -11.02 -0.93
N GLN A 421 -26.17 -10.29 -0.50
CA GLN A 421 -26.20 -8.82 -0.48
C GLN A 421 -26.39 -8.34 0.94
N TYR A 422 -25.48 -7.53 1.42
CA TYR A 422 -25.49 -6.98 2.77
C TYR A 422 -25.83 -5.49 2.78
#